data_d175f8701f83444abac1578969eaf58c
#
_entry.id   d175f8701f83444abac1578969eaf58c
#
_cell.length_a   1.000
_cell.length_b   1.000
_cell.length_c   1.000
_cell.angle_alpha   90.00
_cell.angle_beta   90.00
_cell.angle_gamma   90.00
#
_symmetry.space_group_name_H-M   'P 1'
#
loop_
_entity.id
_entity.type
_entity.pdbx_description
1 polymer ?
#
loop_
_entity_poly.entity_id
_entity_poly.type
_entity_poly.pdbx_seq_one_letter_code
_entity_poly.pdbx_strand_id
1 'polypeptide(L)'
;MKVFLTNFHYKKHFTPVQMIMAGVLYAVLSLPSLVYLCIVKTRNFLYKKNLLKSYKPHLYTVSVGNLTTGGTGKTPITAEIANYFAKKGDYPAILSRGYGGQLPNKDVNVVSDGLTIYHNALEAGDEPYWLASHCPQCAVLTCSSRVKAAKFAKNSLHCTKLILDDGFQHQKIGRDLNILVTDSEKQFSNGCVLPLGALREPLSEIKRADKIIVVNKSFNDKKAKSFARYLRKKYNKPAFVCSMVPDIVYNIKTEKLIEDDAPVIAFSAIAQPEQFYKFLRRYDVLDTKDFSDHHIYTKDDVEELKALKEKYGAKYMITTEKDAVKLKEILDTDEGIFALKLKPVLDLKGLLDE
;
A
#
# COMPACT_ATOMS: atom_id res chain seq x y z
N MET A 1 6.08 19.71 8.81
CA MET A 1 6.36 18.79 9.95
C MET A 1 6.28 17.31 9.57
N LYS A 2 5.20 16.82 8.92
CA LYS A 2 5.04 15.40 8.50
C LYS A 2 6.16 14.93 7.56
N VAL A 3 6.50 15.72 6.53
CA VAL A 3 7.60 15.41 5.58
C VAL A 3 8.96 15.39 6.26
N PHE A 4 9.20 16.32 7.20
CA PHE A 4 10.45 16.36 7.98
C PHE A 4 10.63 15.11 8.84
N LEU A 5 9.59 14.68 9.57
CA LEU A 5 9.62 13.46 10.39
C LEU A 5 9.80 12.20 9.52
N THR A 6 9.13 12.12 8.36
CA THR A 6 9.29 10.98 7.45
C THR A 6 10.73 10.88 6.93
N ASN A 7 11.31 12.01 6.52
CA ASN A 7 12.70 12.05 6.06
C ASN A 7 13.68 11.72 7.19
N PHE A 8 13.42 12.20 8.41
CA PHE A 8 14.22 11.93 9.60
C PHE A 8 14.27 10.42 9.93
N HIS A 9 13.15 9.71 9.86
CA HIS A 9 13.08 8.28 10.16
C HIS A 9 13.90 7.39 9.21
N TYR A 10 14.14 7.86 7.98
CA TYR A 10 14.81 7.08 6.93
C TYR A 10 16.19 7.63 6.54
N LYS A 11 16.58 8.79 7.05
CA LYS A 11 17.87 9.43 6.71
C LYS A 11 19.04 8.70 7.38
N LYS A 12 20.04 8.33 6.57
CA LYS A 12 21.24 7.61 7.05
C LYS A 12 22.41 8.53 7.36
N HIS A 13 22.45 9.72 6.77
CA HIS A 13 23.54 10.68 6.95
C HIS A 13 22.98 12.05 7.26
N PHE A 14 23.51 12.69 8.31
CA PHE A 14 23.11 14.02 8.77
C PHE A 14 24.30 14.96 8.69
N THR A 15 24.07 16.24 8.33
CA THR A 15 25.04 17.30 8.55
C THR A 15 25.20 17.57 10.04
N PRO A 16 26.30 18.22 10.50
CA PRO A 16 26.51 18.51 11.94
C PRO A 16 25.31 19.21 12.61
N VAL A 17 24.73 20.22 11.95
CA VAL A 17 23.54 20.92 12.44
C VAL A 17 22.33 19.98 12.53
N GLN A 18 22.13 19.15 11.52
CA GLN A 18 21.06 18.14 11.51
C GLN A 18 21.26 17.07 12.58
N MET A 19 22.50 16.76 12.96
CA MET A 19 22.79 15.83 14.07
C MET A 19 22.35 16.42 15.42
N ILE A 20 22.60 17.70 15.69
CA ILE A 20 22.13 18.36 16.91
C ILE A 20 20.61 18.38 16.96
N MET A 21 19.96 18.80 15.86
CA MET A 21 18.49 18.80 15.75
C MET A 21 17.92 17.38 15.93
N ALA A 22 18.57 16.37 15.34
CA ALA A 22 18.20 14.98 15.51
C ALA A 22 18.31 14.55 16.98
N GLY A 23 19.40 14.90 17.67
CA GLY A 23 19.59 14.60 19.09
C GLY A 23 18.48 15.17 19.98
N VAL A 24 18.13 16.45 19.78
CA VAL A 24 17.00 17.08 20.49
C VAL A 24 15.68 16.37 20.18
N LEU A 25 15.42 16.09 18.91
CA LEU A 25 14.20 15.39 18.49
C LEU A 25 14.13 13.97 19.08
N TYR A 26 15.23 13.24 19.09
CA TYR A 26 15.31 11.92 19.75
C TYR A 26 14.99 12.03 21.25
N ALA A 27 15.54 13.00 21.96
CA ALA A 27 15.27 13.21 23.37
C ALA A 27 13.78 13.50 23.64
N VAL A 28 13.18 14.41 22.86
CA VAL A 28 11.76 14.80 22.98
C VAL A 28 10.82 13.65 22.62
N LEU A 29 11.11 12.89 21.55
CA LEU A 29 10.23 11.83 21.07
C LEU A 29 10.43 10.49 21.78
N SER A 30 11.50 10.32 22.58
CA SER A 30 11.80 9.05 23.26
C SER A 30 10.73 8.67 24.29
N LEU A 31 10.29 9.60 25.11
CA LEU A 31 9.27 9.34 26.14
C LEU A 31 7.90 8.99 25.53
N PRO A 32 7.32 9.77 24.58
CA PRO A 32 6.10 9.37 23.87
C PRO A 32 6.21 8.02 23.17
N SER A 33 7.38 7.72 22.58
CA SER A 33 7.62 6.44 21.91
C SER A 33 7.64 5.27 22.91
N LEU A 34 8.22 5.46 24.09
CA LEU A 34 8.22 4.46 25.15
C LEU A 34 6.80 4.17 25.65
N VAL A 35 6.00 5.22 25.87
CA VAL A 35 4.58 5.07 26.26
C VAL A 35 3.81 4.29 25.20
N TYR A 36 3.98 4.68 23.93
CA TYR A 36 3.36 3.97 22.80
C TYR A 36 3.79 2.50 22.73
N LEU A 37 5.07 2.22 22.91
CA LEU A 37 5.61 0.87 22.95
C LEU A 37 4.98 0.03 24.07
N CYS A 38 4.83 0.60 25.28
CA CYS A 38 4.18 -0.07 26.40
C CYS A 38 2.72 -0.41 26.08
N ILE A 39 1.96 0.53 25.53
CA ILE A 39 0.56 0.32 25.13
C ILE A 39 0.46 -0.81 24.10
N VAL A 40 1.29 -0.78 23.06
CA VAL A 40 1.30 -1.79 22.00
C VAL A 40 1.70 -3.17 22.54
N LYS A 41 2.75 -3.24 23.37
CA LYS A 41 3.19 -4.52 23.99
C LYS A 41 2.12 -5.09 24.92
N THR A 42 1.50 -4.26 25.73
CA THR A 42 0.41 -4.68 26.62
C THR A 42 -0.77 -5.24 25.81
N ARG A 43 -1.22 -4.52 24.78
CA ARG A 43 -2.29 -5.01 23.88
C ARG A 43 -1.92 -6.37 23.27
N ASN A 44 -0.72 -6.49 22.72
CA ASN A 44 -0.27 -7.72 22.05
C ASN A 44 -0.14 -8.89 23.05
N PHE A 45 0.32 -8.61 24.27
CA PHE A 45 0.37 -9.59 25.35
C PHE A 45 -1.03 -10.10 25.74
N LEU A 46 -2.01 -9.20 25.86
CA LEU A 46 -3.40 -9.56 26.18
C LEU A 46 -4.01 -10.49 25.10
N TYR A 47 -3.77 -10.22 23.81
CA TYR A 47 -4.16 -11.12 22.73
C TYR A 47 -3.43 -12.47 22.81
N LYS A 48 -2.11 -12.47 23.02
CA LYS A 48 -1.30 -13.69 23.15
C LYS A 48 -1.76 -14.59 24.30
N LYS A 49 -2.24 -13.98 25.40
CA LYS A 49 -2.79 -14.70 26.56
C LYS A 49 -4.27 -15.02 26.44
N ASN A 50 -4.91 -14.75 25.29
CA ASN A 50 -6.35 -14.90 25.05
C ASN A 50 -7.25 -14.12 26.03
N LEU A 51 -6.71 -13.10 26.72
CA LEU A 51 -7.50 -12.18 27.57
C LEU A 51 -8.32 -11.23 26.69
N LEU A 52 -7.82 -10.87 25.51
CA LEU A 52 -8.61 -10.26 24.44
C LEU A 52 -8.93 -11.33 23.39
N LYS A 53 -10.23 -11.51 23.12
CA LYS A 53 -10.70 -12.54 22.18
C LYS A 53 -10.59 -12.10 20.73
N SER A 54 -10.15 -13.01 19.86
CA SER A 54 -10.18 -12.86 18.41
C SER A 54 -11.38 -13.63 17.85
N TYR A 55 -12.14 -12.99 16.98
CA TYR A 55 -13.23 -13.62 16.24
C TYR A 55 -12.66 -14.54 15.15
N LYS A 56 -13.12 -15.78 15.09
CA LYS A 56 -12.77 -16.73 14.02
C LYS A 56 -13.87 -16.71 12.96
N PRO A 57 -13.56 -16.27 11.70
CA PRO A 57 -14.59 -16.14 10.65
C PRO A 57 -15.15 -17.48 10.14
N HIS A 58 -14.44 -18.60 10.39
CA HIS A 58 -14.72 -19.91 9.78
C HIS A 58 -14.69 -19.86 8.23
N LEU A 59 -13.85 -19.00 7.69
CA LEU A 59 -13.42 -18.90 6.30
C LEU A 59 -11.92 -18.78 6.31
N TYR A 60 -11.24 -19.40 5.34
CA TYR A 60 -9.79 -19.24 5.20
C TYR A 60 -9.44 -17.76 5.07
N THR A 61 -8.67 -17.25 6.00
CA THR A 61 -8.42 -15.82 6.16
C THR A 61 -6.93 -15.52 6.02
N VAL A 62 -6.57 -14.75 4.99
CA VAL A 62 -5.22 -14.24 4.77
C VAL A 62 -5.14 -12.80 5.25
N SER A 63 -4.11 -12.47 6.00
CA SER A 63 -3.80 -11.09 6.38
C SER A 63 -2.54 -10.62 5.66
N VAL A 64 -2.66 -9.55 4.90
CA VAL A 64 -1.53 -8.83 4.30
C VAL A 64 -1.34 -7.53 5.05
N GLY A 65 -0.15 -7.30 5.59
CA GLY A 65 0.09 -6.07 6.34
C GLY A 65 1.57 -5.79 6.55
N ASN A 66 1.90 -4.71 7.23
CA ASN A 66 3.28 -4.31 7.49
C ASN A 66 3.47 -3.80 8.92
N LEU A 67 4.72 -3.59 9.33
CA LEU A 67 5.07 -3.00 10.62
C LEU A 67 5.36 -1.50 10.53
N THR A 68 5.68 -0.96 9.36
CA THR A 68 6.08 0.44 9.19
C THR A 68 4.92 1.31 8.72
N THR A 69 4.96 2.59 9.01
CA THR A 69 4.15 3.58 8.31
C THR A 69 4.65 3.81 6.89
N GLY A 70 3.77 4.20 5.97
CA GLY A 70 4.08 4.50 4.57
C GLY A 70 3.82 3.35 3.59
N GLY A 71 3.99 3.62 2.31
CA GLY A 71 3.65 2.73 1.21
C GLY A 71 4.66 1.59 1.00
N THR A 72 4.42 0.45 1.58
CA THR A 72 5.27 -0.76 1.42
C THR A 72 4.89 -1.62 0.21
N GLY A 73 3.81 -1.28 -0.52
CA GLY A 73 3.33 -2.07 -1.66
C GLY A 73 2.37 -3.21 -1.27
N LYS A 74 1.65 -3.06 -0.15
CA LYS A 74 0.66 -4.05 0.33
C LYS A 74 -0.49 -4.25 -0.65
N THR A 75 -1.11 -3.15 -1.08
CA THR A 75 -2.34 -3.16 -1.88
C THR A 75 -2.21 -3.95 -3.19
N PRO A 76 -1.15 -3.79 -4.00
CA PRO A 76 -0.92 -4.65 -5.16
C PRO A 76 -0.75 -6.13 -4.80
N ILE A 77 -0.08 -6.45 -3.69
CA ILE A 77 0.08 -7.84 -3.22
C ILE A 77 -1.27 -8.41 -2.75
N THR A 78 -2.07 -7.63 -2.06
CA THR A 78 -3.44 -8.00 -1.66
C THR A 78 -4.28 -8.35 -2.88
N ALA A 79 -4.21 -7.54 -3.95
CA ALA A 79 -4.90 -7.77 -5.21
C ALA A 79 -4.44 -9.07 -5.88
N GLU A 80 -3.13 -9.31 -5.97
CA GLU A 80 -2.61 -10.55 -6.57
C GLU A 80 -3.07 -11.81 -5.81
N ILE A 81 -3.08 -11.76 -4.48
CA ILE A 81 -3.56 -12.87 -3.65
C ILE A 81 -5.06 -13.09 -3.88
N ALA A 82 -5.87 -12.01 -3.94
CA ALA A 82 -7.29 -12.09 -4.20
C ALA A 82 -7.57 -12.71 -5.58
N ASN A 83 -6.93 -12.19 -6.61
CA ASN A 83 -7.06 -12.68 -7.97
C ASN A 83 -6.57 -14.14 -8.12
N TYR A 84 -5.55 -14.55 -7.35
CA TYR A 84 -5.09 -15.94 -7.33
C TYR A 84 -6.19 -16.89 -6.82
N PHE A 85 -6.88 -16.55 -5.74
CA PHE A 85 -7.98 -17.35 -5.23
C PHE A 85 -9.19 -17.31 -6.18
N ALA A 86 -9.53 -16.16 -6.75
CA ALA A 86 -10.62 -16.04 -7.72
C ALA A 86 -10.37 -16.92 -8.95
N LYS A 87 -9.14 -16.96 -9.48
CA LYS A 87 -8.75 -17.86 -10.58
C LYS A 87 -8.86 -19.34 -10.24
N LYS A 88 -8.82 -19.69 -8.96
CA LYS A 88 -9.05 -21.08 -8.47
C LYS A 88 -10.51 -21.42 -8.23
N GLY A 89 -11.43 -20.52 -8.55
CA GLY A 89 -12.88 -20.70 -8.39
C GLY A 89 -13.41 -20.29 -7.02
N ASP A 90 -12.60 -19.67 -6.16
CA ASP A 90 -13.06 -19.07 -4.92
C ASP A 90 -13.76 -17.72 -5.19
N TYR A 91 -14.61 -17.29 -4.24
CA TYR A 91 -15.16 -15.94 -4.21
C TYR A 91 -14.59 -15.19 -3.00
N PRO A 92 -13.43 -14.52 -3.15
CA PRO A 92 -12.78 -13.86 -2.04
C PRO A 92 -13.40 -12.49 -1.74
N ALA A 93 -13.40 -12.11 -0.45
CA ALA A 93 -13.67 -10.75 0.00
C ALA A 93 -12.41 -10.08 0.51
N ILE A 94 -12.10 -8.89 -0.02
CA ILE A 94 -11.04 -8.02 0.47
C ILE A 94 -11.65 -7.07 1.49
N LEU A 95 -11.10 -7.08 2.72
CA LEU A 95 -11.58 -6.25 3.82
C LEU A 95 -10.59 -5.11 4.06
N SER A 96 -10.97 -3.89 3.69
CA SER A 96 -10.18 -2.68 3.88
C SER A 96 -10.78 -1.75 4.95
N ARG A 97 -10.04 -0.74 5.39
CA ARG A 97 -10.50 0.24 6.38
C ARG A 97 -11.31 1.38 5.77
N GLY A 98 -11.13 1.65 4.48
CA GLY A 98 -11.71 2.82 3.83
C GLY A 98 -11.04 4.12 4.29
N TYR A 99 -9.71 4.10 4.46
CA TYR A 99 -8.98 5.30 4.85
C TYR A 99 -9.03 6.35 3.73
N GLY A 100 -9.35 7.59 4.11
CA GLY A 100 -9.46 8.72 3.15
C GLY A 100 -10.79 8.80 2.41
N GLY A 101 -11.68 7.80 2.53
CA GLY A 101 -13.01 7.83 1.94
C GLY A 101 -14.03 8.58 2.80
N GLN A 102 -15.12 9.00 2.16
CA GLN A 102 -16.22 9.74 2.80
C GLN A 102 -17.32 8.84 3.38
N LEU A 103 -17.36 7.55 2.99
CA LEU A 103 -18.36 6.60 3.48
C LEU A 103 -18.28 6.39 4.99
N PRO A 104 -19.43 6.20 5.67
CA PRO A 104 -19.49 5.97 7.13
C PRO A 104 -18.67 4.73 7.54
N ASN A 105 -17.57 4.92 8.25
CA ASN A 105 -16.66 3.84 8.63
C ASN A 105 -17.21 2.85 9.68
N LYS A 106 -18.35 3.18 10.36
CA LYS A 106 -18.97 2.32 11.36
C LYS A 106 -19.80 1.18 10.75
N ASP A 107 -20.26 1.39 9.53
CA ASP A 107 -21.07 0.45 8.76
C ASP A 107 -20.22 -0.32 7.77
N VAL A 108 -20.77 -1.41 7.25
CA VAL A 108 -20.12 -2.18 6.18
C VAL A 108 -20.55 -1.56 4.85
N ASN A 109 -19.60 -1.03 4.12
CA ASN A 109 -19.85 -0.50 2.78
C ASN A 109 -19.33 -1.50 1.75
N VAL A 110 -20.19 -1.88 0.82
CA VAL A 110 -19.82 -2.73 -0.33
C VAL A 110 -19.30 -1.81 -1.42
N VAL A 111 -17.98 -1.75 -1.58
CA VAL A 111 -17.35 -0.99 -2.67
C VAL A 111 -17.51 -1.72 -3.99
N SER A 112 -17.35 -3.05 -3.96
CA SER A 112 -17.64 -3.94 -5.08
C SER A 112 -18.12 -5.30 -4.57
N ASP A 113 -19.04 -5.93 -5.30
CA ASP A 113 -19.43 -7.32 -5.10
C ASP A 113 -18.70 -8.29 -6.07
N GLY A 114 -17.71 -7.78 -6.79
CA GLY A 114 -16.97 -8.55 -7.79
C GLY A 114 -17.56 -8.51 -9.20
N LEU A 115 -18.75 -7.95 -9.37
CA LEU A 115 -19.41 -7.72 -10.66
C LEU A 115 -19.60 -6.23 -10.91
N THR A 116 -20.02 -5.51 -9.88
CA THR A 116 -20.34 -4.08 -9.94
C THR A 116 -19.52 -3.31 -8.91
N ILE A 117 -19.00 -2.15 -9.32
CA ILE A 117 -18.37 -1.18 -8.41
C ILE A 117 -19.45 -0.14 -8.05
N TYR A 118 -19.81 -0.05 -6.77
CA TYR A 118 -20.92 0.77 -6.30
C TYR A 118 -20.51 2.19 -5.86
N HIS A 119 -19.23 2.41 -5.61
CA HIS A 119 -18.70 3.65 -5.06
C HIS A 119 -17.45 4.09 -5.80
N ASN A 120 -17.29 5.39 -5.94
CA ASN A 120 -16.12 6.01 -6.54
C ASN A 120 -14.95 6.13 -5.54
N ALA A 121 -13.81 6.67 -6.00
CA ALA A 121 -12.62 6.81 -5.19
C ALA A 121 -12.77 7.81 -4.04
N LEU A 122 -13.53 8.88 -4.24
CA LEU A 122 -13.78 9.90 -3.22
C LEU A 122 -14.63 9.32 -2.07
N GLU A 123 -15.62 8.52 -2.42
CA GLU A 123 -16.53 7.87 -1.46
C GLU A 123 -15.82 6.74 -0.72
N ALA A 124 -15.25 5.77 -1.45
CA ALA A 124 -14.67 4.56 -0.89
C ALA A 124 -13.27 4.74 -0.30
N GLY A 125 -12.53 5.72 -0.80
CA GLY A 125 -11.09 5.92 -0.62
C GLY A 125 -10.28 5.30 -1.76
N ASP A 126 -9.11 5.87 -2.03
CA ASP A 126 -8.25 5.52 -3.17
C ASP A 126 -7.92 4.00 -3.23
N GLU A 127 -7.48 3.43 -2.10
CA GLU A 127 -7.03 2.03 -2.06
C GLU A 127 -8.18 1.02 -2.24
N PRO A 128 -9.34 1.14 -1.56
CA PRO A 128 -10.46 0.24 -1.79
C PRO A 128 -11.04 0.33 -3.21
N TYR A 129 -11.12 1.53 -3.77
CA TYR A 129 -11.57 1.69 -5.15
C TYR A 129 -10.58 1.07 -6.15
N TRP A 130 -9.27 1.29 -5.94
CA TRP A 130 -8.23 0.66 -6.75
C TRP A 130 -8.33 -0.87 -6.68
N LEU A 131 -8.53 -1.43 -5.47
CA LEU A 131 -8.73 -2.88 -5.29
C LEU A 131 -9.98 -3.37 -6.05
N ALA A 132 -11.09 -2.65 -5.98
CA ALA A 132 -12.31 -3.00 -6.72
C ALA A 132 -12.09 -3.03 -8.23
N SER A 133 -11.33 -2.06 -8.76
CA SER A 133 -11.04 -1.96 -10.20
C SER A 133 -10.05 -3.04 -10.69
N HIS A 134 -9.17 -3.57 -9.78
CA HIS A 134 -8.12 -4.53 -10.15
C HIS A 134 -8.42 -5.97 -9.73
N CYS A 135 -9.51 -6.18 -9.00
CA CYS A 135 -9.91 -7.50 -8.52
C CYS A 135 -11.33 -7.83 -8.99
N PRO A 136 -11.56 -8.00 -10.30
CA PRO A 136 -12.83 -8.51 -10.80
C PRO A 136 -13.05 -9.91 -10.20
N GLN A 137 -14.31 -10.23 -9.88
CA GLN A 137 -14.71 -11.45 -9.19
C GLN A 137 -14.35 -11.52 -7.69
N CYS A 138 -13.92 -10.40 -7.11
CA CYS A 138 -13.68 -10.29 -5.66
C CYS A 138 -14.60 -9.23 -5.05
N ALA A 139 -15.21 -9.54 -3.91
CA ALA A 139 -15.89 -8.50 -3.14
C ALA A 139 -14.86 -7.58 -2.46
N VAL A 140 -15.12 -6.27 -2.43
CA VAL A 140 -14.31 -5.29 -1.72
C VAL A 140 -15.20 -4.55 -0.72
N LEU A 141 -14.87 -4.70 0.56
CA LEU A 141 -15.65 -4.14 1.66
C LEU A 141 -14.83 -3.16 2.48
N THR A 142 -15.41 -2.03 2.86
CA THR A 142 -14.82 -1.11 3.82
C THR A 142 -15.61 -1.07 5.13
N CYS A 143 -14.89 -1.12 6.25
CA CYS A 143 -15.46 -0.96 7.59
C CYS A 143 -14.34 -0.79 8.61
N SER A 144 -14.53 0.05 9.64
CA SER A 144 -13.58 0.14 10.77
C SER A 144 -13.47 -1.20 11.54
N SER A 145 -14.57 -1.97 11.60
CA SER A 145 -14.61 -3.29 12.20
C SER A 145 -14.47 -4.41 11.16
N ARG A 146 -13.28 -4.97 11.03
CA ARG A 146 -13.03 -6.14 10.16
C ARG A 146 -13.92 -7.34 10.55
N VAL A 147 -14.33 -7.44 11.82
CA VAL A 147 -15.24 -8.50 12.27
C VAL A 147 -16.63 -8.33 11.68
N LYS A 148 -17.17 -7.10 11.66
CA LYS A 148 -18.46 -6.82 11.00
C LYS A 148 -18.38 -7.12 9.50
N ALA A 149 -17.33 -6.63 8.84
CA ALA A 149 -17.12 -6.87 7.41
C ALA A 149 -16.97 -8.37 7.09
N ALA A 150 -16.25 -9.15 7.91
CA ALA A 150 -16.10 -10.59 7.73
C ALA A 150 -17.43 -11.34 7.86
N LYS A 151 -18.25 -10.97 8.86
CA LYS A 151 -19.60 -11.53 9.02
C LYS A 151 -20.50 -11.23 7.82
N PHE A 152 -20.45 -10.00 7.31
CA PHE A 152 -21.22 -9.57 6.15
C PHE A 152 -20.77 -10.31 4.89
N ALA A 153 -19.45 -10.39 4.65
CA ALA A 153 -18.88 -11.13 3.51
C ALA A 153 -19.34 -12.58 3.50
N LYS A 154 -19.34 -13.25 4.68
CA LYS A 154 -19.76 -14.64 4.81
C LYS A 154 -21.27 -14.82 4.63
N ASN A 155 -22.07 -14.03 5.37
CA ASN A 155 -23.49 -14.32 5.54
C ASN A 155 -24.37 -13.67 4.44
N SER A 156 -23.95 -12.51 3.93
CA SER A 156 -24.73 -11.73 2.94
C SER A 156 -24.21 -11.91 1.52
N LEU A 157 -22.88 -11.94 1.33
CA LEU A 157 -22.27 -12.10 0.02
C LEU A 157 -21.84 -13.54 -0.29
N HIS A 158 -21.89 -14.45 0.70
CA HIS A 158 -21.48 -15.86 0.56
C HIS A 158 -20.04 -16.04 0.05
N CYS A 159 -19.16 -15.13 0.41
CA CYS A 159 -17.73 -15.22 0.07
C CYS A 159 -17.10 -16.46 0.69
N THR A 160 -16.13 -17.08 -0.01
CA THR A 160 -15.46 -18.32 0.40
C THR A 160 -14.12 -18.10 1.09
N LYS A 161 -13.50 -16.95 0.89
CA LYS A 161 -12.19 -16.56 1.45
C LYS A 161 -12.23 -15.13 1.94
N LEU A 162 -11.36 -14.80 2.91
CA LEU A 162 -11.18 -13.44 3.40
C LEU A 162 -9.73 -12.99 3.25
N ILE A 163 -9.52 -11.76 2.79
CA ILE A 163 -8.21 -11.14 2.68
C ILE A 163 -8.25 -9.80 3.41
N LEU A 164 -7.43 -9.66 4.44
CA LEU A 164 -7.36 -8.44 5.23
C LEU A 164 -6.29 -7.53 4.60
N ASP A 165 -6.69 -6.44 3.99
CA ASP A 165 -5.77 -5.39 3.57
C ASP A 165 -5.38 -4.53 4.78
N ASP A 166 -4.05 -4.30 4.93
CA ASP A 166 -3.43 -3.69 6.11
C ASP A 166 -3.85 -4.35 7.44
N GLY A 167 -3.89 -5.71 7.44
CA GLY A 167 -4.47 -6.51 8.51
C GLY A 167 -3.55 -6.85 9.67
N PHE A 168 -2.22 -6.62 9.61
CA PHE A 168 -1.25 -7.14 10.57
C PHE A 168 -1.53 -6.74 12.02
N GLN A 169 -1.97 -5.49 12.27
CA GLN A 169 -2.32 -4.95 13.57
C GLN A 169 -3.72 -5.36 14.06
N HIS A 170 -4.59 -5.88 13.16
CA HIS A 170 -5.99 -6.18 13.47
C HIS A 170 -6.18 -7.55 14.14
N GLN A 171 -5.70 -7.71 15.39
CA GLN A 171 -5.75 -8.99 16.12
C GLN A 171 -7.16 -9.39 16.59
N LYS A 172 -8.18 -8.50 16.46
CA LYS A 172 -9.59 -8.83 16.76
C LYS A 172 -10.21 -9.88 15.83
N ILE A 173 -9.58 -10.15 14.68
CA ILE A 173 -10.01 -11.17 13.73
C ILE A 173 -8.91 -12.22 13.57
N GLY A 174 -9.27 -13.48 13.69
CA GLY A 174 -8.39 -14.62 13.44
C GLY A 174 -8.00 -14.70 11.98
N ARG A 175 -6.84 -15.27 11.70
CA ARG A 175 -6.28 -15.48 10.37
C ARG A 175 -5.59 -16.82 10.31
N ASP A 176 -5.65 -17.46 9.16
CA ASP A 176 -4.98 -18.75 8.90
C ASP A 176 -3.58 -18.52 8.32
N LEU A 177 -3.41 -17.44 7.56
CA LEU A 177 -2.11 -17.03 7.01
C LEU A 177 -1.87 -15.53 7.26
N ASN A 178 -0.77 -15.21 7.93
CA ASN A 178 -0.39 -13.83 8.27
C ASN A 178 0.89 -13.43 7.52
N ILE A 179 0.74 -12.62 6.48
CA ILE A 179 1.83 -12.19 5.60
C ILE A 179 2.29 -10.81 6.02
N LEU A 180 3.59 -10.72 6.33
CA LEU A 180 4.24 -9.45 6.62
C LEU A 180 4.94 -8.93 5.36
N VAL A 181 4.57 -7.73 4.92
CA VAL A 181 5.19 -7.04 3.79
C VAL A 181 6.20 -6.01 4.30
N THR A 182 7.38 -5.98 3.72
CA THR A 182 8.43 -4.98 4.02
C THR A 182 9.11 -4.51 2.74
N ASP A 183 9.62 -3.30 2.74
CA ASP A 183 10.35 -2.71 1.62
C ASP A 183 11.85 -3.03 1.70
N SER A 184 12.48 -3.38 0.59
CA SER A 184 13.90 -3.77 0.54
C SER A 184 14.86 -2.61 0.81
N GLU A 185 14.46 -1.37 0.47
CA GLU A 185 15.29 -0.17 0.66
C GLU A 185 15.14 0.41 2.06
N LYS A 186 13.90 0.62 2.49
CA LYS A 186 13.56 1.23 3.77
C LYS A 186 13.61 0.25 4.93
N GLN A 187 13.42 -1.02 4.64
CA GLN A 187 13.41 -2.09 5.62
C GLN A 187 12.50 -1.76 6.83
N PHE A 188 13.09 -1.69 8.01
CA PHE A 188 12.38 -1.36 9.24
C PHE A 188 12.78 0.02 9.79
N SER A 189 13.26 0.93 8.92
CA SER A 189 13.67 2.28 9.31
C SER A 189 14.79 2.24 10.36
N ASN A 190 14.70 3.09 11.39
CA ASN A 190 15.61 3.12 12.52
C ASN A 190 15.32 2.05 13.60
N GLY A 191 14.33 1.17 13.37
CA GLY A 191 13.94 0.12 14.32
C GLY A 191 13.12 0.58 15.53
N CYS A 192 12.82 1.89 15.63
CA CYS A 192 12.03 2.46 16.72
C CYS A 192 10.54 2.53 16.35
N VAL A 193 9.68 2.45 17.38
CA VAL A 193 8.25 2.65 17.19
C VAL A 193 7.89 4.14 17.13
N LEU A 194 6.69 4.44 16.65
CA LEU A 194 6.14 5.79 16.65
C LEU A 194 6.17 6.43 18.04
N PRO A 195 6.39 7.75 18.14
CA PRO A 195 6.73 8.66 17.05
C PRO A 195 8.24 8.78 16.77
N LEU A 196 9.11 8.08 17.51
CA LEU A 196 10.57 8.13 17.38
C LEU A 196 11.06 7.47 16.09
N GLY A 197 10.34 6.48 15.58
CA GLY A 197 10.61 5.79 14.35
C GLY A 197 9.34 5.53 13.56
N ALA A 198 9.47 4.76 12.47
CA ALA A 198 8.34 4.48 11.58
C ALA A 198 7.55 3.21 11.96
N LEU A 199 7.94 2.49 12.99
CA LEU A 199 7.30 1.23 13.35
C LEU A 199 5.96 1.47 14.07
N ARG A 200 4.90 0.81 13.60
CA ARG A 200 3.59 0.72 14.26
C ARG A 200 3.61 -0.27 15.43
N GLU A 201 4.51 -1.26 15.36
CA GLU A 201 4.72 -2.29 16.38
C GLU A 201 6.21 -2.66 16.41
N PRO A 202 6.75 -3.13 17.55
CA PRO A 202 8.16 -3.47 17.65
C PRO A 202 8.53 -4.68 16.77
N LEU A 203 9.79 -4.78 16.38
CA LEU A 203 10.31 -5.85 15.51
C LEU A 203 10.09 -7.26 16.07
N SER A 204 9.91 -7.40 17.41
CA SER A 204 9.55 -8.68 18.01
C SER A 204 8.25 -9.27 17.46
N GLU A 205 7.36 -8.43 16.92
CA GLU A 205 6.07 -8.84 16.37
C GLU A 205 6.18 -9.51 14.99
N ILE A 206 7.34 -9.47 14.34
CA ILE A 206 7.64 -10.28 13.13
C ILE A 206 7.36 -11.77 13.40
N LYS A 207 7.51 -12.20 14.64
CA LYS A 207 7.22 -13.60 15.05
C LYS A 207 5.77 -14.02 14.77
N ARG A 208 4.82 -13.09 14.70
CA ARG A 208 3.43 -13.37 14.37
C ARG A 208 3.19 -13.61 12.88
N ALA A 209 4.12 -13.19 12.03
CA ALA A 209 4.03 -13.51 10.61
C ALA A 209 4.30 -15.00 10.37
N ASP A 210 3.55 -15.59 9.46
CA ASP A 210 3.83 -16.93 8.95
C ASP A 210 4.81 -16.85 7.79
N LYS A 211 4.61 -15.90 6.89
CA LYS A 211 5.45 -15.65 5.72
C LYS A 211 5.79 -14.15 5.60
N ILE A 212 6.93 -13.83 4.98
CA ILE A 212 7.41 -12.46 4.80
C ILE A 212 7.57 -12.18 3.31
N ILE A 213 7.12 -11.02 2.84
CA ILE A 213 7.35 -10.55 1.48
C ILE A 213 8.24 -9.31 1.54
N VAL A 214 9.37 -9.37 0.84
CA VAL A 214 10.29 -8.24 0.64
C VAL A 214 10.00 -7.62 -0.71
N VAL A 215 9.42 -6.43 -0.72
CA VAL A 215 9.09 -5.69 -1.94
C VAL A 215 10.31 -4.95 -2.46
N ASN A 216 10.67 -5.22 -3.70
CA ASN A 216 11.72 -4.54 -4.42
C ASN A 216 11.12 -3.53 -5.42
N LYS A 217 11.30 -2.24 -5.15
CA LYS A 217 10.88 -1.12 -6.02
C LYS A 217 12.06 -0.40 -6.67
N SER A 218 13.30 -0.80 -6.36
CA SER A 218 14.51 -0.09 -6.74
C SER A 218 15.32 -0.77 -7.85
N PHE A 219 14.80 -1.86 -8.42
CA PHE A 219 15.53 -2.71 -9.37
C PHE A 219 16.82 -3.33 -8.80
N ASN A 220 17.04 -3.24 -7.48
CA ASN A 220 18.20 -3.83 -6.83
C ASN A 220 17.89 -5.23 -6.27
N ASP A 221 17.89 -6.22 -7.16
CA ASP A 221 17.59 -7.60 -6.81
C ASP A 221 18.58 -8.19 -5.80
N LYS A 222 19.86 -7.82 -5.86
CA LYS A 222 20.89 -8.31 -4.92
C LYS A 222 20.54 -7.88 -3.49
N LYS A 223 20.15 -6.62 -3.29
CA LYS A 223 19.78 -6.09 -1.98
C LYS A 223 18.51 -6.75 -1.45
N ALA A 224 17.47 -6.88 -2.29
CA ALA A 224 16.22 -7.51 -1.91
C ALA A 224 16.42 -8.99 -1.51
N LYS A 225 17.14 -9.77 -2.33
CA LYS A 225 17.48 -11.16 -2.04
C LYS A 225 18.34 -11.32 -0.78
N SER A 226 19.31 -10.42 -0.56
CA SER A 226 20.15 -10.42 0.65
C SER A 226 19.31 -10.13 1.89
N PHE A 227 18.40 -9.16 1.83
CA PHE A 227 17.51 -8.83 2.95
C PHE A 227 16.50 -9.96 3.24
N ALA A 228 15.92 -10.58 2.22
CA ALA A 228 15.06 -11.75 2.39
C ALA A 228 15.81 -12.91 3.07
N ARG A 229 17.06 -13.17 2.66
CA ARG A 229 17.93 -14.21 3.30
C ARG A 229 18.21 -13.87 4.78
N TYR A 230 18.51 -12.62 5.08
CA TYR A 230 18.69 -12.15 6.47
C TYR A 230 17.43 -12.40 7.31
N LEU A 231 16.24 -12.08 6.79
CA LEU A 231 14.98 -12.27 7.49
C LEU A 231 14.68 -13.75 7.75
N ARG A 232 14.90 -14.62 6.74
CA ARG A 232 14.78 -16.09 6.90
C ARG A 232 15.66 -16.59 8.05
N LYS A 233 16.95 -16.21 8.05
CA LYS A 233 17.91 -16.65 9.07
C LYS A 233 17.55 -16.11 10.45
N LYS A 234 17.20 -14.82 10.55
CA LYS A 234 16.98 -14.16 11.84
C LYS A 234 15.68 -14.57 12.52
N TYR A 235 14.61 -14.73 11.74
CA TYR A 235 13.27 -14.99 12.29
C TYR A 235 12.77 -16.42 12.07
N ASN A 236 13.53 -17.24 11.37
CA ASN A 236 13.14 -18.61 10.98
C ASN A 236 11.75 -18.64 10.30
N LYS A 237 11.53 -17.76 9.31
CA LYS A 237 10.29 -17.60 8.56
C LYS A 237 10.57 -17.62 7.06
N PRO A 238 9.73 -18.29 6.23
CA PRO A 238 9.81 -18.16 4.80
C PRO A 238 9.73 -16.68 4.38
N ALA A 239 10.65 -16.26 3.50
CA ALA A 239 10.65 -14.89 2.99
C ALA A 239 10.80 -14.90 1.46
N PHE A 240 9.91 -14.24 0.77
CA PHE A 240 9.81 -14.16 -0.67
C PHE A 240 10.21 -12.76 -1.14
N VAL A 241 10.74 -12.65 -2.34
CA VAL A 241 10.98 -11.34 -2.98
C VAL A 241 9.86 -11.08 -3.96
N CYS A 242 9.23 -9.92 -3.85
CA CYS A 242 8.26 -9.39 -4.80
C CYS A 242 8.88 -8.22 -5.53
N SER A 243 9.15 -8.33 -6.82
CA SER A 243 9.65 -7.23 -7.63
C SER A 243 8.50 -6.45 -8.25
N MET A 244 8.42 -5.15 -7.98
CA MET A 244 7.50 -4.26 -8.68
C MET A 244 8.14 -3.85 -10.00
N VAL A 245 7.48 -4.19 -11.11
CA VAL A 245 7.98 -3.88 -12.45
C VAL A 245 6.96 -3.02 -13.21
N PRO A 246 7.42 -2.11 -14.08
CA PRO A 246 6.55 -1.44 -15.04
C PRO A 246 5.85 -2.50 -15.92
N ASP A 247 4.54 -2.36 -16.09
CA ASP A 247 3.73 -3.22 -16.95
C ASP A 247 3.36 -2.46 -18.21
N ILE A 248 2.32 -1.65 -18.13
CA ILE A 248 1.83 -0.83 -19.25
C ILE A 248 1.68 0.62 -18.81
N VAL A 249 1.72 1.52 -19.80
CA VAL A 249 1.29 2.91 -19.64
C VAL A 249 0.08 3.11 -20.55
N TYR A 250 -1.04 3.51 -19.95
CA TYR A 250 -2.32 3.61 -20.64
C TYR A 250 -2.97 4.96 -20.37
N ASN A 251 -3.71 5.45 -21.36
CA ASN A 251 -4.49 6.67 -21.23
C ASN A 251 -5.65 6.45 -20.25
N ILE A 252 -5.79 7.32 -19.27
CA ILE A 252 -6.77 7.14 -18.17
C ILE A 252 -8.24 7.22 -18.61
N LYS A 253 -8.53 7.80 -19.77
CA LYS A 253 -9.89 7.90 -20.34
C LYS A 253 -10.16 6.89 -21.44
N THR A 254 -9.24 6.74 -22.38
CA THR A 254 -9.44 5.94 -23.60
C THR A 254 -8.86 4.53 -23.51
N GLU A 255 -8.09 4.25 -22.45
CA GLU A 255 -7.35 2.99 -22.21
C GLU A 255 -6.32 2.63 -23.30
N LYS A 256 -6.09 3.52 -24.28
CA LYS A 256 -5.07 3.34 -25.31
C LYS A 256 -3.67 3.31 -24.69
N LEU A 257 -2.82 2.41 -25.19
CA LEU A 257 -1.42 2.33 -24.75
C LEU A 257 -0.60 3.47 -25.33
N ILE A 258 0.42 3.91 -24.58
CA ILE A 258 1.39 4.90 -25.02
C ILE A 258 2.48 4.22 -25.86
N GLU A 259 3.02 4.94 -26.82
CA GLU A 259 4.24 4.56 -27.52
C GLU A 259 5.47 4.76 -26.63
N ASP A 260 6.51 3.94 -26.82
CA ASP A 260 7.77 4.08 -26.11
C ASP A 260 8.56 5.33 -26.59
N ASP A 261 9.50 5.79 -25.78
CA ASP A 261 10.44 6.88 -26.06
C ASP A 261 9.81 8.26 -26.32
N ALA A 262 8.54 8.45 -26.00
CA ALA A 262 7.90 9.75 -26.13
C ALA A 262 8.38 10.71 -25.01
N PRO A 263 8.60 12.01 -25.33
CA PRO A 263 8.87 13.04 -24.32
C PRO A 263 7.64 13.26 -23.44
N VAL A 264 7.83 13.22 -22.12
CA VAL A 264 6.74 13.25 -21.17
C VAL A 264 7.00 14.22 -20.01
N ILE A 265 5.90 14.73 -19.43
CA ILE A 265 5.90 15.31 -18.09
C ILE A 265 5.42 14.22 -17.12
N ALA A 266 6.16 14.01 -16.04
CA ALA A 266 5.75 13.07 -15.00
C ALA A 266 5.24 13.82 -13.78
N PHE A 267 4.12 13.35 -13.20
CA PHE A 267 3.59 13.98 -11.99
C PHE A 267 2.99 12.94 -11.03
N SER A 268 2.95 13.26 -9.74
CA SER A 268 2.34 12.37 -8.76
C SER A 268 1.96 13.05 -7.46
N ALA A 269 0.96 12.47 -6.76
CA ALA A 269 0.55 12.84 -5.41
C ALA A 269 0.75 11.67 -4.44
N ILE A 270 1.95 11.11 -4.43
CA ILE A 270 2.33 10.01 -3.56
C ILE A 270 3.45 10.41 -2.60
N ALA A 271 3.56 9.70 -1.47
CA ALA A 271 4.56 10.00 -0.45
C ALA A 271 6.04 9.92 -0.92
N GLN A 272 6.30 9.32 -2.08
CA GLN A 272 7.65 9.08 -2.60
C GLN A 272 7.69 9.14 -4.13
N PRO A 273 7.59 10.34 -4.71
CA PRO A 273 7.56 10.54 -6.15
C PRO A 273 8.83 10.03 -6.85
N GLU A 274 9.99 10.17 -6.21
CA GLU A 274 11.27 9.72 -6.76
C GLU A 274 11.29 8.22 -7.12
N GLN A 275 10.52 7.39 -6.41
CA GLN A 275 10.42 5.97 -6.75
C GLN A 275 9.61 5.75 -8.03
N PHE A 276 8.55 6.53 -8.22
CA PHE A 276 7.73 6.50 -9.41
C PHE A 276 8.55 6.92 -10.65
N TYR A 277 9.32 8.00 -10.56
CA TYR A 277 10.13 8.48 -11.69
C TYR A 277 11.19 7.47 -12.14
N LYS A 278 11.72 6.64 -11.23
CA LYS A 278 12.63 5.54 -11.60
C LYS A 278 11.99 4.48 -12.49
N PHE A 279 10.67 4.29 -12.40
CA PHE A 279 9.95 3.37 -13.27
C PHE A 279 9.75 3.92 -14.69
N LEU A 280 9.85 5.24 -14.87
CA LEU A 280 9.71 5.92 -16.15
C LEU A 280 11.02 6.04 -16.94
N ARG A 281 12.11 5.38 -16.52
CA ARG A 281 13.46 5.50 -17.11
C ARG A 281 13.56 5.19 -18.63
N ARG A 282 12.54 4.55 -19.20
CA ARG A 282 12.44 4.28 -20.64
C ARG A 282 11.83 5.44 -21.42
N TYR A 283 11.25 6.42 -20.73
CA TYR A 283 10.67 7.62 -21.32
C TYR A 283 11.62 8.79 -21.13
N ASP A 284 11.57 9.75 -22.07
CA ASP A 284 12.27 11.02 -21.94
C ASP A 284 11.44 11.95 -21.03
N VAL A 285 11.76 11.96 -19.73
CA VAL A 285 11.06 12.76 -18.72
C VAL A 285 11.67 14.16 -18.72
N LEU A 286 10.98 15.12 -19.36
CA LEU A 286 11.46 16.49 -19.53
C LEU A 286 11.34 17.31 -18.23
N ASP A 287 10.28 17.10 -17.45
CA ASP A 287 10.10 17.74 -16.15
C ASP A 287 9.17 16.91 -15.24
N THR A 288 9.17 17.26 -13.95
CA THR A 288 8.36 16.57 -12.95
C THR A 288 7.58 17.54 -12.09
N LYS A 289 6.34 17.19 -11.72
CA LYS A 289 5.50 17.94 -10.79
C LYS A 289 5.08 17.08 -9.62
N ASP A 290 5.47 17.47 -8.42
CA ASP A 290 5.06 16.80 -7.18
C ASP A 290 3.92 17.55 -6.50
N PHE A 291 2.83 16.83 -6.25
CA PHE A 291 1.72 17.28 -5.40
C PHE A 291 1.86 16.70 -3.98
N SER A 292 1.12 17.23 -3.03
CA SER A 292 1.09 16.67 -1.68
C SER A 292 0.53 15.24 -1.66
N ASP A 293 1.04 14.39 -0.75
CA ASP A 293 0.52 13.01 -0.59
C ASP A 293 -1.00 13.02 -0.35
N HIS A 294 -1.74 12.23 -1.12
CA HIS A 294 -3.20 12.19 -1.15
C HIS A 294 -3.89 13.49 -1.65
N HIS A 295 -3.18 14.28 -2.47
CA HIS A 295 -3.77 15.48 -3.09
C HIS A 295 -5.10 15.17 -3.78
N ILE A 296 -6.08 16.07 -3.62
CA ILE A 296 -7.35 16.06 -4.35
C ILE A 296 -7.16 16.97 -5.55
N TYR A 297 -7.11 16.39 -6.73
CA TYR A 297 -6.92 17.15 -7.96
C TYR A 297 -8.13 18.02 -8.29
N THR A 298 -7.86 19.17 -8.89
CA THR A 298 -8.84 20.13 -9.39
C THR A 298 -8.68 20.33 -10.90
N LYS A 299 -9.62 20.99 -11.54
CA LYS A 299 -9.49 21.40 -12.95
C LYS A 299 -8.31 22.35 -13.17
N ASP A 300 -8.03 23.22 -12.18
CA ASP A 300 -6.90 24.15 -12.24
C ASP A 300 -5.56 23.40 -12.21
N ASP A 301 -5.43 22.32 -11.45
CA ASP A 301 -4.24 21.46 -11.47
C ASP A 301 -4.01 20.83 -12.85
N VAL A 302 -5.10 20.44 -13.54
CA VAL A 302 -5.03 19.89 -14.90
C VAL A 302 -4.57 20.96 -15.90
N GLU A 303 -5.08 22.17 -15.80
CA GLU A 303 -4.62 23.29 -16.66
C GLU A 303 -3.15 23.66 -16.38
N GLU A 304 -2.71 23.63 -15.12
CA GLU A 304 -1.29 23.82 -14.80
C GLU A 304 -0.40 22.74 -15.44
N LEU A 305 -0.85 21.48 -15.40
CA LEU A 305 -0.13 20.36 -16.03
C LEU A 305 -0.08 20.48 -17.56
N LYS A 306 -1.17 20.94 -18.20
CA LYS A 306 -1.22 21.21 -19.63
C LYS A 306 -0.23 22.33 -20.02
N ALA A 307 -0.23 23.43 -19.27
CA ALA A 307 0.72 24.52 -19.49
C ALA A 307 2.18 24.04 -19.34
N LEU A 308 2.44 23.16 -18.38
CA LEU A 308 3.76 22.56 -18.20
C LEU A 308 4.14 21.66 -19.39
N LYS A 309 3.20 20.84 -19.88
CA LYS A 309 3.38 20.00 -21.06
C LYS A 309 3.73 20.83 -22.30
N GLU A 310 2.99 21.91 -22.56
CA GLU A 310 3.22 22.82 -23.69
C GLU A 310 4.57 23.54 -23.56
N LYS A 311 4.88 24.06 -22.39
CA LYS A 311 6.14 24.78 -22.10
C LYS A 311 7.38 23.95 -22.46
N TYR A 312 7.34 22.66 -22.17
CA TYR A 312 8.48 21.75 -22.42
C TYR A 312 8.36 20.97 -23.73
N GLY A 313 7.27 21.12 -24.48
CA GLY A 313 7.06 20.37 -25.71
C GLY A 313 6.87 18.87 -25.50
N ALA A 314 6.36 18.47 -24.32
CA ALA A 314 6.11 17.07 -24.04
C ALA A 314 4.91 16.54 -24.84
N LYS A 315 4.96 15.27 -25.25
CA LYS A 315 3.89 14.62 -25.98
C LYS A 315 2.77 14.18 -25.03
N TYR A 316 3.11 13.66 -23.85
CA TYR A 316 2.17 13.09 -22.88
C TYR A 316 2.47 13.55 -21.45
N MET A 317 1.47 13.36 -20.58
CA MET A 317 1.61 13.50 -19.13
C MET A 317 1.44 12.12 -18.50
N ILE A 318 2.37 11.68 -17.64
CA ILE A 318 2.30 10.35 -17.00
C ILE A 318 2.21 10.51 -15.49
N THR A 319 1.26 9.77 -14.91
CA THR A 319 1.06 9.71 -13.46
C THR A 319 0.99 8.27 -12.94
N THR A 320 0.74 8.11 -11.64
CA THR A 320 0.54 6.80 -11.01
C THR A 320 -0.90 6.31 -11.19
N GLU A 321 -1.16 5.00 -11.10
CA GLU A 321 -2.54 4.49 -11.08
C GLU A 321 -3.36 5.03 -9.91
N LYS A 322 -2.72 5.29 -8.75
CA LYS A 322 -3.38 5.87 -7.59
C LYS A 322 -3.91 7.28 -7.87
N ASP A 323 -3.16 8.08 -8.62
CA ASP A 323 -3.56 9.43 -9.00
C ASP A 323 -4.56 9.40 -10.17
N ALA A 324 -4.37 8.47 -11.12
CA ALA A 324 -5.26 8.27 -12.25
C ALA A 324 -6.72 8.03 -11.84
N VAL A 325 -6.92 7.26 -10.77
CA VAL A 325 -8.25 6.99 -10.21
C VAL A 325 -8.98 8.28 -9.84
N LYS A 326 -8.29 9.25 -9.23
CA LYS A 326 -8.88 10.55 -8.86
C LYS A 326 -9.10 11.46 -10.06
N LEU A 327 -8.13 11.47 -10.97
CA LEU A 327 -8.18 12.29 -12.18
C LEU A 327 -9.31 11.84 -13.13
N LYS A 328 -9.57 10.54 -13.22
CA LYS A 328 -10.62 9.98 -14.09
C LYS A 328 -11.99 10.57 -13.80
N GLU A 329 -12.26 10.97 -12.56
CA GLU A 329 -13.55 11.54 -12.14
C GLU A 329 -13.73 13.01 -12.51
N ILE A 330 -12.64 13.80 -12.55
CA ILE A 330 -12.69 15.24 -12.81
C ILE A 330 -12.47 15.61 -14.28
N LEU A 331 -11.93 14.68 -15.07
CA LEU A 331 -11.71 14.89 -16.49
C LEU A 331 -12.98 14.61 -17.28
N ASP A 332 -13.40 15.57 -18.09
CA ASP A 332 -14.55 15.43 -18.98
C ASP A 332 -14.13 14.74 -20.30
N THR A 333 -12.92 15.03 -20.78
CA THR A 333 -12.37 14.54 -22.07
C THR A 333 -10.99 13.90 -21.89
N ASP A 334 -10.40 13.43 -23.00
CA ASP A 334 -9.02 12.96 -23.05
C ASP A 334 -8.07 14.16 -23.07
N GLU A 335 -7.39 14.39 -21.95
CA GLU A 335 -6.41 15.45 -21.78
C GLU A 335 -4.95 14.99 -22.02
N GLY A 336 -4.76 13.81 -22.59
CA GLY A 336 -3.43 13.25 -22.83
C GLY A 336 -2.71 12.83 -21.54
N ILE A 337 -3.47 12.45 -20.50
CA ILE A 337 -2.94 11.94 -19.24
C ILE A 337 -2.95 10.41 -19.26
N PHE A 338 -1.81 9.85 -18.93
CA PHE A 338 -1.57 8.42 -18.90
C PHE A 338 -1.20 7.95 -17.48
N ALA A 339 -1.51 6.71 -17.17
CA ALA A 339 -1.12 6.08 -15.92
C ALA A 339 -0.10 4.95 -16.15
N LEU A 340 0.95 4.93 -15.34
CA LEU A 340 1.87 3.80 -15.29
C LEU A 340 1.29 2.73 -14.37
N LYS A 341 0.97 1.57 -14.93
CA LYS A 341 0.63 0.37 -14.18
C LYS A 341 1.88 -0.37 -13.74
N LEU A 342 1.92 -0.73 -12.46
CA LEU A 342 2.97 -1.55 -11.89
C LEU A 342 2.44 -2.96 -11.63
N LYS A 343 3.23 -3.97 -12.03
CA LYS A 343 2.91 -5.37 -11.80
C LYS A 343 3.82 -5.96 -10.72
N PRO A 344 3.26 -6.57 -9.67
CA PRO A 344 4.04 -7.35 -8.72
C PRO A 344 4.40 -8.71 -9.33
N VAL A 345 5.69 -9.02 -9.37
CA VAL A 345 6.21 -10.33 -9.78
C VAL A 345 6.56 -11.10 -8.51
N LEU A 346 5.74 -12.09 -8.18
CA LEU A 346 5.78 -12.86 -6.94
C LEU A 346 5.42 -14.32 -7.22
N ASP A 347 6.13 -15.25 -6.60
CA ASP A 347 5.77 -16.68 -6.58
C ASP A 347 4.57 -16.90 -5.63
N LEU A 348 3.37 -16.76 -6.19
CA LEU A 348 2.11 -16.94 -5.45
C LEU A 348 1.87 -18.40 -5.07
N LYS A 349 2.32 -19.37 -5.91
CA LYS A 349 2.16 -20.79 -5.62
C LYS A 349 2.96 -21.19 -4.39
N GLY A 350 4.24 -20.88 -4.35
CA GLY A 350 5.07 -21.12 -3.18
C GLY A 350 4.66 -20.32 -1.94
N LEU A 351 3.98 -19.17 -2.15
CA LEU A 351 3.44 -18.35 -1.05
C LEU A 351 2.16 -18.91 -0.44
N LEU A 352 1.25 -19.51 -1.22
CA LEU A 352 -0.13 -19.80 -0.79
C LEU A 352 -0.46 -21.29 -0.72
N ASP A 353 0.22 -22.16 -1.50
CA ASP A 353 -0.13 -23.58 -1.66
C ASP A 353 0.70 -24.53 -0.75
N GLU A 354 1.59 -24.02 0.09
CA GLU A 354 2.37 -24.82 1.06
C GLU A 354 1.73 -24.88 2.43
#